data_0e0392da177511e19ddfa6756e538357
#
_entry.id   0e0392da177511e19ddfa6756e538357
#
_cell.length_a   1.000
_cell.length_b   1.000
_cell.length_c   1.000
_cell.angle_alpha   90.00
_cell.angle_beta   90.00
_cell.angle_gamma   90.00
#
_symmetry.space_group_name_H-M   'P 1'
#
loop_
_entity.id
_entity.type
_entity.pdbx_description
1 polymer ?
#
loop_
_entity_poly.entity_id
_entity_poly.type
_entity_poly.pdbx_seq_one_letter_code
_entity_poly.pdbx_strand_id
1 'polypeptide(L)'
;MEDLTIIALTGTDLKNWGHQPGPQFPDLLARANQMLADGTDVLTIRADLASEIPIPPEHVELHDDGAVPFHENLNPADADEEANLAKVRETMRAVMRTPTVVGGAIMPDACPAGPVGTIPVGGVVAARNAIHPGMHSADICCSLMMTDLGDADPAVVLDAAAKITHFGPGGRPQGGRFTVSLDLLDAFRANPFLNNAKTIRAAQEQMGTQGDGNHFLFVGRSRKTGRTAMITHHGSRGPGAKLYKAGMEVAEKYRRLHSPKTLKQNAWIPADSDDGRAYWDALQIIRKWTKTNHNSIHQATMEAAHASAGERFWNEHNFVFRRGDIYLHGKGATPGWAGFAADADPEGRTIIPLNMAEPVLIVRGADAPHALGFSPHGAGRNWSRTEHMRRLGAKTAQEALIDETAGLDIRFHAGKVDASELPSSYKPAKAVAEQIEAFDLAEIVDWIDPHGCIMAGEMPRFTRRPKGRR
;
A
#
# COMPACT_ATOMS: atom_id res chain seq x y z
N MET A 1 11.56 66.85 -17.30
CA MET A 1 11.33 65.38 -17.15
C MET A 1 12.40 64.75 -18.01
N GLU A 2 13.44 64.21 -17.40
CA GLU A 2 14.49 63.49 -18.15
C GLU A 2 13.90 62.20 -18.68
N ASP A 3 13.89 62.06 -20.01
CA ASP A 3 13.58 60.83 -20.72
C ASP A 3 14.64 59.79 -20.37
N LEU A 4 14.39 58.97 -19.38
CA LEU A 4 15.22 57.80 -19.06
C LEU A 4 15.09 56.81 -20.22
N THR A 5 15.98 56.89 -21.19
CA THR A 5 16.09 55.94 -22.28
C THR A 5 16.51 54.60 -21.69
N ILE A 6 15.57 53.63 -21.60
CA ILE A 6 15.87 52.27 -21.17
C ILE A 6 16.74 51.62 -22.24
N ILE A 7 18.02 51.36 -21.90
CA ILE A 7 19.01 50.80 -22.84
C ILE A 7 18.82 49.28 -23.06
N ALA A 8 18.32 48.56 -22.07
CA ALA A 8 18.01 47.15 -22.15
C ALA A 8 17.07 46.71 -21.02
N LEU A 9 16.21 45.78 -21.29
CA LEU A 9 15.40 45.09 -20.30
C LEU A 9 16.22 43.99 -19.63
N THR A 10 15.94 43.75 -18.35
CA THR A 10 16.64 42.76 -17.53
C THR A 10 15.73 41.64 -17.11
N GLY A 11 16.28 40.55 -16.61
CA GLY A 11 15.48 39.48 -16.03
C GLY A 11 14.66 39.93 -14.80
N THR A 12 15.08 41.05 -14.14
CA THR A 12 14.31 41.68 -13.05
C THR A 12 13.01 42.29 -13.59
N ASP A 13 13.08 42.95 -14.76
CA ASP A 13 11.90 43.56 -15.38
C ASP A 13 10.86 42.52 -15.76
N LEU A 14 11.28 41.42 -16.39
CA LEU A 14 10.38 40.30 -16.70
C LEU A 14 9.73 39.69 -15.43
N LYS A 15 10.51 39.56 -14.33
CA LYS A 15 9.95 39.09 -13.05
C LYS A 15 8.92 40.06 -12.48
N ASN A 16 9.20 41.35 -12.55
CA ASN A 16 8.29 42.43 -12.10
C ASN A 16 6.99 42.45 -12.96
N TRP A 17 7.06 41.97 -14.21
CA TRP A 17 5.90 41.82 -15.09
C TRP A 17 5.14 40.51 -14.84
N GLY A 18 5.64 39.59 -13.99
CA GLY A 18 4.98 38.37 -13.59
C GLY A 18 5.53 37.08 -14.22
N HIS A 19 6.54 37.19 -15.11
CA HIS A 19 7.15 35.97 -15.69
C HIS A 19 7.99 35.21 -14.66
N GLN A 20 7.86 33.90 -14.66
CA GLN A 20 8.64 33.03 -13.76
C GLN A 20 9.93 32.56 -14.43
N PRO A 21 11.08 32.55 -13.69
CA PRO A 21 12.31 31.95 -14.20
C PRO A 21 12.11 30.49 -14.59
N GLY A 22 12.53 30.12 -15.79
CA GLY A 22 12.41 28.78 -16.33
C GLY A 22 13.17 28.62 -17.65
N PRO A 23 13.11 27.48 -18.33
CA PRO A 23 13.83 27.26 -19.60
C PRO A 23 13.50 28.28 -20.69
N GLN A 24 12.31 28.84 -20.71
CA GLN A 24 11.85 29.82 -21.70
C GLN A 24 12.27 31.27 -21.33
N PHE A 25 12.74 31.51 -20.12
CA PHE A 25 13.00 32.85 -19.62
C PHE A 25 14.13 33.60 -20.38
N PRO A 26 15.23 32.92 -20.81
CA PRO A 26 16.23 33.57 -21.66
C PRO A 26 15.69 34.00 -23.01
N ASP A 27 14.85 33.18 -23.65
CA ASP A 27 14.27 33.49 -24.95
C ASP A 27 13.27 34.66 -24.88
N LEU A 28 12.45 34.68 -23.83
CA LEU A 28 11.54 35.80 -23.55
C LEU A 28 12.34 37.13 -23.36
N LEU A 29 13.45 37.09 -22.64
CA LEU A 29 14.28 38.24 -22.42
C LEU A 29 14.98 38.73 -23.70
N ALA A 30 15.46 37.79 -24.52
CA ALA A 30 16.04 38.08 -25.81
C ALA A 30 15.00 38.73 -26.75
N ARG A 31 13.78 38.20 -26.81
CA ARG A 31 12.68 38.76 -27.62
C ARG A 31 12.27 40.13 -27.13
N ALA A 32 12.14 40.35 -25.81
CA ALA A 32 11.80 41.63 -25.23
C ALA A 32 12.86 42.72 -25.62
N ASN A 33 14.14 42.38 -25.55
CA ASN A 33 15.21 43.29 -25.93
C ASN A 33 15.31 43.54 -27.44
N GLN A 34 14.96 42.55 -28.27
CA GLN A 34 14.86 42.73 -29.72
C GLN A 34 13.74 43.72 -30.05
N MET A 35 12.56 43.58 -29.46
CA MET A 35 11.44 44.52 -29.64
C MET A 35 11.82 45.94 -29.21
N LEU A 36 12.54 46.08 -28.10
CA LEU A 36 13.02 47.37 -27.63
C LEU A 36 14.01 47.96 -28.63
N ALA A 37 14.94 47.18 -29.17
CA ALA A 37 15.91 47.62 -30.19
C ALA A 37 15.23 48.01 -31.50
N ASP A 38 14.11 47.41 -31.82
CA ASP A 38 13.27 47.72 -32.99
C ASP A 38 12.38 48.96 -32.76
N GLY A 39 12.52 49.63 -31.61
CA GLY A 39 11.84 50.88 -31.30
C GLY A 39 10.46 50.71 -30.67
N THR A 40 10.08 49.50 -30.25
CA THR A 40 8.83 49.27 -29.54
C THR A 40 8.94 49.79 -28.11
N ASP A 41 7.93 50.52 -27.65
CA ASP A 41 7.92 51.04 -26.29
C ASP A 41 7.70 49.91 -25.24
N VAL A 42 8.19 50.16 -24.03
CA VAL A 42 8.21 49.15 -22.95
C VAL A 42 6.80 48.71 -22.53
N LEU A 43 5.78 49.55 -22.61
CA LEU A 43 4.40 49.17 -22.26
C LEU A 43 3.82 48.22 -23.29
N THR A 44 4.08 48.47 -24.56
CA THR A 44 3.68 47.59 -25.67
C THR A 44 4.39 46.22 -25.57
N ILE A 45 5.70 46.20 -25.30
CA ILE A 45 6.48 44.97 -25.06
C ILE A 45 5.87 44.18 -23.90
N ARG A 46 5.58 44.82 -22.78
CA ARG A 46 4.97 44.21 -21.62
C ARG A 46 3.58 43.61 -21.96
N ALA A 47 2.78 44.32 -22.73
CA ALA A 47 1.45 43.88 -23.14
C ALA A 47 1.54 42.67 -24.08
N ASP A 48 2.46 42.65 -25.03
CA ASP A 48 2.70 41.55 -25.93
C ASP A 48 3.14 40.27 -25.19
N LEU A 49 4.09 40.43 -24.26
CA LEU A 49 4.59 39.31 -23.46
C LEU A 49 3.60 38.87 -22.36
N ALA A 50 2.60 39.68 -22.01
CA ALA A 50 1.63 39.31 -20.97
C ALA A 50 0.82 38.07 -21.30
N SER A 51 0.59 37.79 -22.58
CA SER A 51 -0.10 36.55 -23.03
C SER A 51 0.70 35.29 -22.77
N GLU A 52 1.99 35.40 -22.54
CA GLU A 52 2.90 34.29 -22.25
C GLU A 52 3.17 34.10 -20.75
N ILE A 53 2.58 34.95 -19.91
CA ILE A 53 2.61 34.74 -18.45
C ILE A 53 1.74 33.55 -18.15
N PRO A 54 2.28 32.43 -17.62
CA PRO A 54 1.45 31.30 -17.21
C PRO A 54 0.42 31.81 -16.20
N ILE A 55 -0.87 31.67 -16.50
CA ILE A 55 -1.90 31.90 -15.48
C ILE A 55 -1.62 30.88 -14.38
N PRO A 56 -1.33 31.33 -13.13
CA PRO A 56 -1.15 30.39 -12.05
C PRO A 56 -2.40 29.50 -11.99
N PRO A 57 -2.25 28.17 -11.93
CA PRO A 57 -3.40 27.30 -11.78
C PRO A 57 -4.17 27.71 -10.53
N GLU A 58 -5.49 27.71 -10.64
CA GLU A 58 -6.35 27.99 -9.49
C GLU A 58 -6.02 26.96 -8.39
N HIS A 59 -5.66 27.46 -7.20
CA HIS A 59 -5.37 26.59 -6.08
C HIS A 59 -6.66 26.04 -5.49
N VAL A 60 -6.72 24.73 -5.35
CA VAL A 60 -7.81 24.06 -4.64
C VAL A 60 -7.52 24.14 -3.13
N GLU A 61 -8.45 24.74 -2.40
CA GLU A 61 -8.35 24.88 -0.94
C GLU A 61 -8.65 23.57 -0.22
N LEU A 62 -8.11 23.45 1.00
CA LEU A 62 -8.44 22.34 1.88
C LEU A 62 -9.91 22.41 2.30
N HIS A 63 -10.53 21.26 2.51
CA HIS A 63 -11.81 21.23 3.20
C HIS A 63 -11.69 21.81 4.60
N ASP A 64 -12.76 22.45 5.09
CA ASP A 64 -12.88 22.86 6.49
C ASP A 64 -12.86 21.64 7.40
N ASP A 65 -12.43 21.82 8.64
CA ASP A 65 -12.40 20.74 9.62
C ASP A 65 -13.82 20.21 9.87
N GLY A 66 -13.99 18.89 9.73
CA GLY A 66 -15.28 18.23 9.89
C GLY A 66 -16.23 18.34 8.69
N ALA A 67 -15.87 19.03 7.59
CA ALA A 67 -16.73 19.13 6.39
C ALA A 67 -16.91 17.79 5.67
N VAL A 68 -15.88 16.93 5.69
CA VAL A 68 -15.96 15.56 5.17
C VAL A 68 -15.96 14.59 6.31
N PRO A 69 -17.03 13.79 6.50
CA PRO A 69 -17.12 12.82 7.60
C PRO A 69 -16.31 11.55 7.30
N PHE A 70 -15.94 10.84 8.37
CA PHE A 70 -15.53 9.44 8.29
C PHE A 70 -16.26 8.61 9.35
N HIS A 71 -16.43 7.32 9.09
CA HIS A 71 -17.11 6.38 9.97
C HIS A 71 -16.12 5.62 10.84
N GLU A 72 -16.50 5.35 12.07
CA GLU A 72 -15.73 4.55 13.02
C GLU A 72 -16.43 3.21 13.24
N ASN A 73 -15.78 2.11 12.84
CA ASN A 73 -16.31 0.76 12.94
C ASN A 73 -15.51 -0.06 13.94
N LEU A 74 -15.25 0.51 15.10
CA LEU A 74 -14.60 -0.17 16.21
C LEU A 74 -15.01 0.42 17.56
N ASN A 75 -15.01 -0.44 18.57
CA ASN A 75 -15.15 -0.06 19.98
C ASN A 75 -13.83 -0.42 20.69
N PRO A 76 -13.14 0.57 21.30
CA PRO A 76 -11.90 0.28 22.02
C PRO A 76 -12.20 -0.59 23.26
N ALA A 77 -11.41 -1.64 23.46
CA ALA A 77 -11.59 -2.57 24.56
C ALA A 77 -11.00 -2.04 25.89
N ASP A 78 -10.00 -1.17 25.80
CA ASP A 78 -9.28 -0.64 26.95
C ASP A 78 -8.70 0.76 26.69
N ALA A 79 -8.02 1.31 27.70
CA ALA A 79 -7.41 2.65 27.62
C ALA A 79 -6.27 2.76 26.61
N ASP A 80 -5.52 1.67 26.36
CA ASP A 80 -4.44 1.65 25.37
C ASP A 80 -5.03 1.71 23.94
N GLU A 81 -6.10 0.97 23.68
CA GLU A 81 -6.84 1.05 22.42
C GLU A 81 -7.48 2.43 22.21
N GLU A 82 -8.10 3.01 23.25
CA GLU A 82 -8.65 4.37 23.14
C GLU A 82 -7.57 5.41 22.83
N ALA A 83 -6.39 5.29 23.45
CA ALA A 83 -5.25 6.16 23.14
C ALA A 83 -4.74 6.01 21.70
N ASN A 84 -4.77 4.80 21.15
CA ASN A 84 -4.46 4.55 19.75
C ASN A 84 -5.54 5.13 18.83
N LEU A 85 -6.81 4.92 19.16
CA LEU A 85 -7.96 5.42 18.41
C LEU A 85 -7.97 6.96 18.38
N ALA A 86 -7.61 7.63 19.46
CA ALA A 86 -7.47 9.08 19.49
C ALA A 86 -6.47 9.58 18.43
N LYS A 87 -5.31 8.92 18.28
CA LYS A 87 -4.32 9.23 17.23
C LYS A 87 -4.83 8.91 15.82
N VAL A 88 -5.58 7.83 15.67
CA VAL A 88 -6.23 7.46 14.40
C VAL A 88 -7.24 8.54 14.00
N ARG A 89 -8.09 9.02 14.94
CA ARG A 89 -9.04 10.11 14.72
C ARG A 89 -8.36 11.40 14.30
N GLU A 90 -7.28 11.79 14.98
CA GLU A 90 -6.49 12.98 14.63
C GLU A 90 -5.96 12.88 13.19
N THR A 91 -5.39 11.73 12.84
CA THR A 91 -4.90 11.46 11.49
C THR A 91 -6.02 11.48 10.46
N MET A 92 -7.15 10.83 10.71
CA MET A 92 -8.27 10.82 9.77
C MET A 92 -8.86 12.20 9.55
N ARG A 93 -9.01 13.04 10.59
CA ARG A 93 -9.42 14.45 10.43
C ARG A 93 -8.49 15.20 9.47
N ALA A 94 -7.18 15.04 9.62
CA ALA A 94 -6.21 15.65 8.71
C ALA A 94 -6.31 15.14 7.27
N VAL A 95 -6.59 13.83 7.08
CA VAL A 95 -6.82 13.21 5.76
C VAL A 95 -8.10 13.75 5.11
N MET A 96 -9.19 13.86 5.88
CA MET A 96 -10.50 14.35 5.40
C MET A 96 -10.44 15.81 4.91
N ARG A 97 -9.45 16.59 5.30
CA ARG A 97 -9.24 17.95 4.78
C ARG A 97 -8.66 18.01 3.37
N THR A 98 -8.25 16.87 2.80
CA THR A 98 -7.70 16.81 1.44
C THR A 98 -8.80 17.09 0.40
N PRO A 99 -8.59 18.02 -0.55
CA PRO A 99 -9.67 18.53 -1.43
C PRO A 99 -10.41 17.50 -2.26
N THR A 100 -9.76 16.41 -2.62
CA THR A 100 -10.34 15.33 -3.45
C THR A 100 -11.06 14.26 -2.64
N VAL A 101 -10.89 14.27 -1.31
CA VAL A 101 -11.49 13.27 -0.41
C VAL A 101 -12.95 13.59 -0.19
N VAL A 102 -13.80 12.59 -0.29
CA VAL A 102 -15.27 12.70 -0.16
C VAL A 102 -15.85 11.84 0.97
N GLY A 103 -15.01 11.05 1.65
CA GLY A 103 -15.41 10.24 2.79
C GLY A 103 -14.29 9.31 3.25
N GLY A 104 -14.47 8.72 4.42
CA GLY A 104 -13.54 7.76 5.00
C GLY A 104 -14.21 6.78 5.94
N ALA A 105 -13.48 5.73 6.30
CA ALA A 105 -13.87 4.78 7.33
C ALA A 105 -12.64 4.20 8.01
N ILE A 106 -12.79 3.77 9.26
CA ILE A 106 -11.79 3.00 10.00
C ILE A 106 -12.40 1.68 10.48
N MET A 107 -11.59 0.62 10.44
CA MET A 107 -11.98 -0.76 10.72
C MET A 107 -11.54 -1.18 12.14
N PRO A 108 -12.04 -2.32 12.68
CA PRO A 108 -11.67 -2.84 14.00
C PRO A 108 -10.17 -2.97 14.26
N ASP A 109 -9.40 -3.24 13.23
CA ASP A 109 -7.94 -3.37 13.26
C ASP A 109 -7.18 -2.04 13.15
N ALA A 110 -7.88 -0.90 13.23
CA ALA A 110 -7.26 0.40 13.07
C ALA A 110 -6.14 0.66 14.08
N CYS A 111 -4.99 1.10 13.55
CA CYS A 111 -3.86 1.56 14.37
C CYS A 111 -3.05 2.65 13.66
N PRO A 112 -2.35 3.54 14.42
CA PRO A 112 -1.54 4.61 13.84
C PRO A 112 -0.41 4.06 12.96
N ALA A 113 -0.12 4.74 11.84
CA ALA A 113 0.88 4.29 10.87
C ALA A 113 1.70 5.44 10.28
N GLY A 114 2.37 6.20 11.11
CA GLY A 114 3.22 7.30 10.68
C GLY A 114 2.81 8.66 11.26
N PRO A 115 3.33 9.78 10.73
CA PRO A 115 2.96 11.11 11.19
C PRO A 115 1.50 11.45 10.88
N VAL A 116 0.95 12.44 11.59
CA VAL A 116 -0.42 12.94 11.38
C VAL A 116 -0.68 13.22 9.89
N GLY A 117 -1.84 12.78 9.42
CA GLY A 117 -2.23 12.85 8.01
C GLY A 117 -1.78 11.65 7.16
N THR A 118 -1.01 10.71 7.71
CA THR A 118 -0.78 9.42 7.05
C THR A 118 -1.97 8.51 7.32
N ILE A 119 -2.65 8.02 6.27
CA ILE A 119 -3.77 7.08 6.46
C ILE A 119 -3.37 5.96 7.44
N PRO A 120 -4.18 5.67 8.48
CA PRO A 120 -3.88 4.59 9.43
C PRO A 120 -3.96 3.22 8.76
N VAL A 121 -3.40 2.20 9.38
CA VAL A 121 -3.78 0.81 9.07
C VAL A 121 -5.24 0.63 9.47
N GLY A 122 -6.00 -0.20 8.75
CA GLY A 122 -7.45 -0.31 8.92
C GLY A 122 -8.22 0.91 8.41
N GLY A 123 -7.56 1.80 7.66
CA GLY A 123 -8.18 3.00 7.09
C GLY A 123 -8.60 2.84 5.64
N VAL A 124 -9.75 3.41 5.30
CA VAL A 124 -10.25 3.53 3.93
C VAL A 124 -10.59 4.99 3.64
N VAL A 125 -10.22 5.45 2.45
CA VAL A 125 -10.51 6.82 1.98
C VAL A 125 -11.11 6.77 0.59
N ALA A 126 -12.24 7.43 0.41
CA ALA A 126 -12.88 7.66 -0.87
C ALA A 126 -12.44 9.01 -1.44
N ALA A 127 -11.87 9.02 -2.63
CA ALA A 127 -11.43 10.22 -3.33
C ALA A 127 -12.11 10.31 -4.70
N ARG A 128 -12.54 11.51 -5.09
CA ARG A 128 -13.19 11.76 -6.38
C ARG A 128 -12.14 12.10 -7.42
N ASN A 129 -12.13 11.33 -8.52
CA ASN A 129 -11.25 11.52 -9.68
C ASN A 129 -9.76 11.73 -9.32
N ALA A 130 -9.29 11.09 -8.26
CA ALA A 130 -7.94 11.26 -7.72
C ALA A 130 -7.36 9.95 -7.20
N ILE A 131 -6.10 9.69 -7.54
CA ILE A 131 -5.34 8.55 -7.01
C ILE A 131 -4.25 9.10 -6.10
N HIS A 132 -4.26 8.67 -4.85
CA HIS A 132 -3.32 9.07 -3.81
C HIS A 132 -2.31 7.96 -3.53
N PRO A 133 -1.08 8.03 -4.06
CA PRO A 133 -0.09 6.99 -3.80
C PRO A 133 0.21 6.79 -2.31
N GLY A 134 0.14 7.86 -1.52
CA GLY A 134 0.35 7.80 -0.07
C GLY A 134 -0.76 7.09 0.72
N MET A 135 -1.96 6.91 0.13
CA MET A 135 -3.13 6.35 0.82
C MET A 135 -3.32 4.84 0.62
N HIS A 136 -2.50 4.17 -0.20
CA HIS A 136 -2.56 2.72 -0.36
C HIS A 136 -1.31 1.98 0.15
N SER A 137 -0.44 2.65 0.91
CA SER A 137 0.82 2.09 1.44
C SER A 137 1.93 1.92 0.40
N ALA A 138 3.18 1.90 0.90
CA ALA A 138 4.36 1.57 0.09
C ALA A 138 4.43 0.08 -0.27
N ASP A 139 3.77 -0.78 0.51
CA ASP A 139 3.58 -2.19 0.20
C ASP A 139 2.31 -2.36 -0.65
N ILE A 140 2.38 -1.85 -1.88
CA ILE A 140 1.27 -1.92 -2.84
C ILE A 140 0.85 -3.36 -3.04
N CYS A 141 -0.46 -3.61 -3.03
CA CYS A 141 -1.03 -4.93 -3.27
C CYS A 141 -0.51 -5.98 -2.27
N CYS A 142 -0.30 -5.59 -0.97
CA CYS A 142 -0.21 -6.59 0.07
C CYS A 142 -1.51 -7.38 0.07
N SER A 143 -1.41 -8.70 0.05
CA SER A 143 -2.53 -9.56 -0.32
C SER A 143 -2.39 -10.94 0.30
N LEU A 144 -3.50 -11.66 0.28
CA LEU A 144 -3.58 -13.05 0.71
C LEU A 144 -4.07 -13.94 -0.43
N MET A 145 -3.52 -15.12 -0.51
CA MET A 145 -4.04 -16.19 -1.38
C MET A 145 -4.25 -17.43 -0.55
N MET A 146 -5.40 -18.06 -0.71
CA MET A 146 -5.71 -19.38 -0.15
C MET A 146 -5.83 -20.42 -1.27
N THR A 147 -5.34 -21.63 -1.00
CA THR A 147 -5.60 -22.82 -1.82
C THR A 147 -6.06 -23.95 -0.91
N ASP A 148 -7.22 -24.51 -1.23
CA ASP A 148 -7.71 -25.78 -0.65
C ASP A 148 -6.87 -26.94 -1.21
N LEU A 149 -6.31 -27.77 -0.34
CA LEU A 149 -5.44 -28.90 -0.67
C LEU A 149 -6.10 -30.25 -0.35
N GLY A 150 -7.42 -30.26 -0.14
CA GLY A 150 -8.14 -31.50 0.15
C GLY A 150 -7.67 -32.17 1.44
N ASP A 151 -7.49 -33.47 1.36
CA ASP A 151 -7.08 -34.31 2.49
C ASP A 151 -5.57 -34.40 2.67
N ALA A 152 -4.79 -33.50 2.02
CA ALA A 152 -3.33 -33.46 2.19
C ALA A 152 -2.95 -33.31 3.67
N ASP A 153 -1.89 -34.01 4.10
CA ASP A 153 -1.37 -33.87 5.45
C ASP A 153 -0.76 -32.46 5.63
N PRO A 154 -1.28 -31.64 6.56
CA PRO A 154 -0.77 -30.29 6.78
C PRO A 154 0.72 -30.26 7.18
N ALA A 155 1.24 -31.30 7.86
CA ALA A 155 2.67 -31.37 8.20
C ALA A 155 3.52 -31.55 6.93
N VAL A 156 3.09 -32.42 6.01
CA VAL A 156 3.78 -32.62 4.71
C VAL A 156 3.77 -31.36 3.88
N VAL A 157 2.62 -30.63 3.86
CA VAL A 157 2.49 -29.35 3.15
C VAL A 157 3.42 -28.30 3.75
N LEU A 158 3.47 -28.18 5.08
CA LEU A 158 4.34 -27.22 5.77
C LEU A 158 5.83 -27.52 5.55
N ASP A 159 6.22 -28.80 5.54
CA ASP A 159 7.59 -29.24 5.22
C ASP A 159 7.97 -28.92 3.78
N ALA A 160 7.09 -29.13 2.84
CA ALA A 160 7.29 -28.75 1.45
C ALA A 160 7.40 -27.22 1.31
N ALA A 161 6.49 -26.47 1.94
CA ALA A 161 6.51 -25.02 1.96
C ALA A 161 7.83 -24.45 2.53
N ALA A 162 8.36 -25.03 3.57
CA ALA A 162 9.63 -24.59 4.18
C ALA A 162 10.82 -24.69 3.21
N LYS A 163 10.80 -25.65 2.28
CA LYS A 163 11.81 -25.81 1.23
C LYS A 163 11.62 -24.82 0.06
N ILE A 164 10.40 -24.43 -0.19
CA ILE A 164 10.03 -23.56 -1.33
C ILE A 164 10.08 -22.09 -0.98
N THR A 165 9.65 -21.70 0.21
CA THR A 165 9.56 -20.29 0.62
C THR A 165 10.92 -19.59 0.65
N HIS A 166 10.92 -18.29 0.33
CA HIS A 166 12.09 -17.46 0.38
C HIS A 166 11.72 -16.09 0.95
N PHE A 167 12.18 -15.83 2.15
CA PHE A 167 11.94 -14.58 2.86
C PHE A 167 13.15 -13.65 2.80
N GLY A 168 12.97 -12.43 3.24
CA GLY A 168 14.02 -11.43 3.38
C GLY A 168 14.08 -10.43 2.23
N PRO A 169 15.00 -9.45 2.34
CA PRO A 169 15.21 -8.44 1.32
C PRO A 169 15.92 -9.03 0.09
N GLY A 170 15.61 -8.47 -1.08
CA GLY A 170 16.21 -8.89 -2.34
C GLY A 170 15.44 -9.98 -3.06
N GLY A 171 16.10 -10.66 -3.97
CA GLY A 171 15.55 -11.70 -4.83
C GLY A 171 16.16 -13.07 -4.55
N ARG A 172 15.63 -14.08 -5.22
CA ARG A 172 16.16 -15.45 -5.17
C ARG A 172 17.53 -15.54 -5.85
N PRO A 173 18.41 -16.45 -5.38
CA PRO A 173 19.61 -16.84 -6.13
C PRO A 173 19.26 -17.28 -7.55
N GLN A 174 20.19 -17.08 -8.51
CA GLN A 174 19.92 -17.29 -9.93
C GLN A 174 19.37 -18.69 -10.26
N GLY A 175 19.87 -19.75 -9.62
CA GLY A 175 19.40 -21.12 -9.86
C GLY A 175 18.07 -21.48 -9.21
N GLY A 176 17.48 -20.59 -8.38
CA GLY A 176 16.19 -20.80 -7.70
C GLY A 176 15.12 -19.79 -8.11
N ARG A 177 15.32 -19.02 -9.18
CA ARG A 177 14.38 -18.01 -9.65
C ARG A 177 13.18 -18.63 -10.34
N PHE A 178 12.00 -18.09 -10.03
CA PHE A 178 10.78 -18.37 -10.78
C PHE A 178 10.72 -17.51 -12.03
N THR A 179 10.09 -18.03 -13.08
CA THR A 179 9.97 -17.33 -14.36
C THR A 179 8.83 -16.33 -14.33
N VAL A 180 9.07 -15.12 -14.83
CA VAL A 180 8.04 -14.12 -15.15
C VAL A 180 7.72 -14.24 -16.64
N SER A 181 6.44 -14.30 -17.01
CA SER A 181 6.01 -14.41 -18.40
C SER A 181 6.47 -13.19 -19.22
N LEU A 182 6.74 -13.41 -20.52
CA LEU A 182 7.13 -12.33 -21.43
C LEU A 182 6.05 -11.25 -21.52
N ASP A 183 4.78 -11.64 -21.62
CA ASP A 183 3.65 -10.68 -21.67
C ASP A 183 3.62 -9.75 -20.47
N LEU A 184 3.90 -10.29 -19.26
CA LEU A 184 3.95 -9.47 -18.05
C LEU A 184 5.16 -8.53 -18.07
N LEU A 185 6.32 -8.98 -18.51
CA LEU A 185 7.50 -8.13 -18.67
C LEU A 185 7.31 -7.05 -19.75
N ASP A 186 6.60 -7.35 -20.83
CA ASP A 186 6.26 -6.38 -21.87
C ASP A 186 5.27 -5.32 -21.34
N ALA A 187 4.30 -5.71 -20.50
CA ALA A 187 3.45 -4.76 -19.80
C ALA A 187 4.27 -3.81 -18.91
N PHE A 188 5.29 -4.31 -18.19
CA PHE A 188 6.21 -3.46 -17.42
C PHE A 188 6.96 -2.48 -18.33
N ARG A 189 7.46 -2.94 -19.49
CA ARG A 189 8.20 -2.10 -20.45
C ARG A 189 7.34 -1.03 -21.10
N ALA A 190 6.07 -1.32 -21.32
CA ALA A 190 5.12 -0.40 -21.97
C ALA A 190 4.64 0.72 -21.02
N ASN A 191 4.68 0.51 -19.71
CA ASN A 191 4.13 1.48 -18.75
C ASN A 191 5.21 2.48 -18.29
N PRO A 192 4.97 3.81 -18.38
CA PRO A 192 5.97 4.84 -18.05
C PRO A 192 6.44 4.86 -16.58
N PHE A 193 5.65 4.37 -15.64
CA PHE A 193 6.06 4.24 -14.23
C PHE A 193 6.91 3.01 -13.96
N LEU A 194 6.85 1.98 -14.81
CA LEU A 194 7.46 0.67 -14.57
C LEU A 194 8.63 0.35 -15.53
N ASN A 195 8.81 1.08 -16.61
CA ASN A 195 9.74 0.79 -17.72
C ASN A 195 11.24 1.00 -17.41
N ASN A 196 11.61 1.22 -16.17
CA ASN A 196 13.02 1.36 -15.83
C ASN A 196 13.69 0.01 -15.51
N ALA A 197 14.98 -0.12 -15.87
CA ALA A 197 15.74 -1.35 -15.76
C ALA A 197 15.78 -1.93 -14.33
N LYS A 198 15.77 -1.07 -13.28
CA LYS A 198 15.78 -1.51 -11.87
C LYS A 198 14.46 -2.13 -11.46
N THR A 199 13.33 -1.64 -11.98
CA THR A 199 12.00 -2.19 -11.71
C THR A 199 11.82 -3.53 -12.41
N ILE A 200 12.16 -3.62 -13.70
CA ILE A 200 12.09 -4.86 -14.49
C ILE A 200 12.98 -5.95 -13.87
N ARG A 201 14.20 -5.60 -13.51
CA ARG A 201 15.11 -6.51 -12.83
C ARG A 201 14.55 -7.01 -11.50
N ALA A 202 13.98 -6.13 -10.69
CA ALA A 202 13.34 -6.53 -9.43
C ALA A 202 12.15 -7.46 -9.66
N ALA A 203 11.33 -7.22 -10.70
CA ALA A 203 10.22 -8.09 -11.06
C ALA A 203 10.68 -9.51 -11.39
N GLN A 204 11.83 -9.65 -12.08
CA GLN A 204 12.41 -10.94 -12.42
C GLN A 204 13.08 -11.64 -11.22
N GLU A 205 13.86 -10.90 -10.44
CA GLU A 205 14.65 -11.48 -9.34
C GLU A 205 13.82 -11.84 -8.12
N GLN A 206 12.72 -11.15 -7.89
CA GLN A 206 11.89 -11.28 -6.70
C GLN A 206 10.63 -12.13 -6.89
N MET A 207 10.41 -12.69 -8.09
CA MET A 207 9.37 -13.69 -8.30
C MET A 207 9.63 -14.92 -7.42
N GLY A 208 8.59 -15.40 -6.72
CA GLY A 208 8.70 -16.49 -5.75
C GLY A 208 9.24 -16.08 -4.38
N THR A 209 9.28 -14.77 -4.03
CA THR A 209 9.75 -14.29 -2.71
C THR A 209 8.61 -13.69 -1.90
N GLN A 210 8.66 -13.82 -0.56
CA GLN A 210 7.60 -13.36 0.34
C GLN A 210 7.96 -12.08 1.12
N GLY A 211 9.24 -11.76 1.26
CA GLY A 211 9.67 -10.55 1.97
C GLY A 211 9.95 -10.77 3.45
N ASP A 212 9.57 -9.82 4.28
CA ASP A 212 9.88 -9.79 5.71
C ASP A 212 8.72 -9.21 6.53
N GLY A 213 8.94 -9.03 7.82
CA GLY A 213 7.93 -8.51 8.74
C GLY A 213 6.79 -9.50 8.95
N ASN A 214 5.55 -9.01 8.77
CA ASN A 214 4.33 -9.81 8.96
C ASN A 214 3.95 -10.71 7.77
N HIS A 215 4.80 -10.85 6.77
CA HIS A 215 4.57 -11.79 5.68
C HIS A 215 4.79 -13.23 6.12
N PHE A 216 3.94 -14.14 5.65
CA PHE A 216 3.94 -15.52 6.10
C PHE A 216 3.46 -16.51 5.02
N LEU A 217 3.71 -17.80 5.28
CA LEU A 217 2.95 -18.92 4.72
C LEU A 217 2.36 -19.69 5.88
N PHE A 218 1.06 -19.88 5.86
CA PHE A 218 0.27 -20.58 6.89
C PHE A 218 -0.33 -21.84 6.31
N VAL A 219 -0.36 -22.91 7.10
CA VAL A 219 -1.05 -24.15 6.79
C VAL A 219 -1.99 -24.49 7.94
N GLY A 220 -3.24 -24.80 7.61
CA GLY A 220 -4.24 -25.12 8.62
C GLY A 220 -5.36 -26.00 8.08
N ARG A 221 -6.41 -26.18 8.88
CA ARG A 221 -7.60 -26.96 8.52
C ARG A 221 -8.87 -26.13 8.61
N SER A 222 -9.69 -26.21 7.57
CA SER A 222 -11.03 -25.63 7.56
C SER A 222 -11.90 -26.32 8.61
N ARG A 223 -12.56 -25.53 9.48
CA ARG A 223 -13.57 -26.07 10.43
C ARG A 223 -14.78 -26.62 9.70
N LYS A 224 -15.16 -25.99 8.60
CA LYS A 224 -16.33 -26.33 7.82
C LYS A 224 -16.18 -27.65 7.06
N THR A 225 -15.00 -27.89 6.49
CA THR A 225 -14.79 -29.05 5.58
C THR A 225 -13.80 -30.08 6.13
N GLY A 226 -13.00 -29.75 7.16
CA GLY A 226 -11.88 -30.58 7.64
C GLY A 226 -10.69 -30.61 6.70
N ARG A 227 -10.75 -29.95 5.54
CA ARG A 227 -9.73 -30.00 4.48
C ARG A 227 -8.56 -29.09 4.83
N THR A 228 -7.39 -29.44 4.34
CA THR A 228 -6.17 -28.65 4.51
C THR A 228 -6.21 -27.43 3.60
N ALA A 229 -5.88 -26.27 4.17
CA ALA A 229 -5.74 -25.03 3.45
C ALA A 229 -4.31 -24.46 3.60
N MET A 230 -3.75 -23.96 2.51
CA MET A 230 -2.50 -23.22 2.49
C MET A 230 -2.79 -21.77 2.17
N ILE A 231 -2.26 -20.84 2.98
CA ILE A 231 -2.48 -19.40 2.83
C ILE A 231 -1.12 -18.70 2.80
N THR A 232 -0.93 -17.80 1.83
CA THR A 232 0.26 -16.93 1.78
C THR A 232 -0.12 -15.47 1.93
N HIS A 233 0.71 -14.71 2.63
CA HIS A 233 0.59 -13.28 2.81
C HIS A 233 1.89 -12.59 2.37
N HIS A 234 1.83 -11.76 1.34
CA HIS A 234 2.93 -10.90 0.92
C HIS A 234 2.43 -9.83 -0.07
N GLY A 235 3.25 -8.79 -0.27
CA GLY A 235 2.96 -7.71 -1.21
C GLY A 235 3.78 -7.79 -2.51
N SER A 236 3.80 -6.69 -3.23
CA SER A 236 4.44 -6.54 -4.55
C SER A 236 5.95 -6.35 -4.50
N ARG A 237 6.58 -6.52 -3.37
CA ARG A 237 8.03 -6.48 -3.21
C ARG A 237 8.65 -5.21 -3.82
N GLY A 238 9.87 -5.32 -4.37
CA GLY A 238 10.60 -4.21 -4.98
C GLY A 238 9.91 -3.52 -6.15
N PRO A 239 9.19 -4.20 -7.03
CA PRO A 239 8.42 -3.55 -8.09
C PRO A 239 7.40 -2.54 -7.55
N GLY A 240 6.57 -2.92 -6.59
CA GLY A 240 5.60 -2.02 -5.97
C GLY A 240 6.23 -0.89 -5.17
N ALA A 241 7.30 -1.16 -4.41
CA ALA A 241 8.02 -0.11 -3.69
C ALA A 241 8.60 0.97 -4.62
N LYS A 242 9.00 0.60 -5.84
CA LYS A 242 9.46 1.56 -6.86
C LYS A 242 8.32 2.33 -7.49
N LEU A 243 7.18 1.66 -7.76
CA LEU A 243 5.96 2.32 -8.23
C LEU A 243 5.46 3.34 -7.21
N TYR A 244 5.40 2.97 -5.92
CA TYR A 244 5.04 3.90 -4.85
C TYR A 244 5.89 5.17 -4.88
N LYS A 245 7.22 5.01 -4.96
CA LYS A 245 8.13 6.15 -4.98
C LYS A 245 7.90 7.04 -6.21
N ALA A 246 7.77 6.46 -7.40
CA ALA A 246 7.51 7.20 -8.64
C ALA A 246 6.14 7.90 -8.60
N GLY A 247 5.10 7.24 -8.08
CA GLY A 247 3.78 7.83 -7.89
C GLY A 247 3.79 9.02 -6.94
N MET A 248 4.50 8.91 -5.81
CA MET A 248 4.66 10.02 -4.86
C MET A 248 5.42 11.22 -5.45
N GLU A 249 6.41 10.97 -6.32
CA GLU A 249 7.14 12.04 -7.01
C GLU A 249 6.24 12.79 -8.00
N VAL A 250 5.39 12.10 -8.73
CA VAL A 250 4.42 12.71 -9.66
C VAL A 250 3.31 13.42 -8.87
N ALA A 251 2.72 12.77 -7.87
CA ALA A 251 1.69 13.37 -7.03
C ALA A 251 2.16 14.68 -6.35
N GLU A 252 3.42 14.72 -5.90
CA GLU A 252 4.00 15.92 -5.30
C GLU A 252 4.09 17.10 -6.29
N LYS A 253 4.32 16.85 -7.60
CA LYS A 253 4.28 17.91 -8.63
C LYS A 253 2.87 18.50 -8.73
N TYR A 254 1.84 17.63 -8.81
CA TYR A 254 0.44 18.09 -8.84
C TYR A 254 0.05 18.84 -7.57
N ARG A 255 0.44 18.34 -6.39
CA ARG A 255 0.19 19.01 -5.11
C ARG A 255 0.76 20.43 -5.07
N ARG A 256 2.02 20.60 -5.46
CA ARG A 256 2.66 21.92 -5.48
C ARG A 256 1.98 22.90 -6.41
N LEU A 257 1.47 22.39 -7.53
CA LEU A 257 0.84 23.19 -8.57
C LEU A 257 -0.59 23.57 -8.20
N HIS A 258 -1.39 22.61 -7.68
CA HIS A 258 -2.83 22.79 -7.52
C HIS A 258 -3.28 22.96 -6.07
N SER A 259 -2.57 22.39 -5.08
CA SER A 259 -2.97 22.50 -3.67
C SER A 259 -1.75 22.46 -2.73
N PRO A 260 -0.94 23.51 -2.69
CA PRO A 260 0.30 23.54 -1.92
C PRO A 260 0.08 23.39 -0.40
N LYS A 261 -1.13 23.66 0.10
CA LYS A 261 -1.50 23.51 1.51
C LYS A 261 -1.78 22.05 1.90
N THR A 262 -2.07 21.16 0.94
CA THR A 262 -2.26 19.73 1.20
C THR A 262 -0.97 19.10 1.75
N LEU A 263 -1.11 18.19 2.72
CA LEU A 263 0.02 17.44 3.26
C LEU A 263 0.68 16.59 2.17
N LYS A 264 2.01 16.51 2.19
CA LYS A 264 2.77 15.78 1.16
C LYS A 264 2.36 14.31 1.03
N GLN A 265 2.06 13.64 2.14
CA GLN A 265 1.59 12.26 2.14
C GLN A 265 0.19 12.08 1.53
N ASN A 266 -0.58 13.17 1.42
CA ASN A 266 -1.91 13.18 0.82
C ASN A 266 -1.91 13.78 -0.59
N ALA A 267 -0.74 13.95 -1.20
CA ALA A 267 -0.61 14.34 -2.60
C ALA A 267 -1.33 13.34 -3.51
N TRP A 268 -1.89 13.82 -4.63
CA TRP A 268 -2.63 12.98 -5.58
C TRP A 268 -2.22 13.23 -7.02
N ILE A 269 -2.57 12.27 -7.85
CA ILE A 269 -2.51 12.35 -9.31
C ILE A 269 -3.97 12.43 -9.81
N PRO A 270 -4.38 13.45 -10.58
CA PRO A 270 -5.71 13.48 -11.18
C PRO A 270 -5.92 12.25 -12.05
N ALA A 271 -6.99 11.50 -11.80
CA ALA A 271 -7.17 10.18 -12.41
C ALA A 271 -7.45 10.24 -13.93
N ASP A 272 -8.00 11.38 -14.40
CA ASP A 272 -8.26 11.67 -15.81
C ASP A 272 -7.07 12.27 -16.56
N SER A 273 -5.96 12.56 -15.90
CA SER A 273 -4.70 12.95 -16.54
C SER A 273 -4.00 11.76 -17.20
N ASP A 274 -3.03 12.02 -18.09
CA ASP A 274 -2.20 10.98 -18.67
C ASP A 274 -1.40 10.24 -17.60
N ASP A 275 -0.84 10.96 -16.63
CA ASP A 275 -0.15 10.37 -15.47
C ASP A 275 -1.10 9.52 -14.62
N GLY A 276 -2.35 9.97 -14.42
CA GLY A 276 -3.36 9.25 -13.66
C GLY A 276 -3.74 7.92 -14.31
N ARG A 277 -3.99 7.94 -15.60
CA ARG A 277 -4.26 6.72 -16.40
C ARG A 277 -3.08 5.76 -16.36
N ALA A 278 -1.88 6.27 -16.60
CA ALA A 278 -0.66 5.45 -16.59
C ALA A 278 -0.37 4.86 -15.20
N TYR A 279 -0.62 5.62 -14.12
CA TYR A 279 -0.44 5.14 -12.75
C TYR A 279 -1.49 4.08 -12.38
N TRP A 280 -2.76 4.26 -12.79
CA TRP A 280 -3.81 3.25 -12.64
C TRP A 280 -3.43 1.94 -13.33
N ASP A 281 -2.97 2.01 -14.58
CA ASP A 281 -2.53 0.83 -15.33
C ASP A 281 -1.31 0.17 -14.66
N ALA A 282 -0.37 0.97 -14.14
CA ALA A 282 0.77 0.46 -13.38
C ALA A 282 0.32 -0.32 -12.13
N LEU A 283 -0.70 0.16 -11.39
CA LEU A 283 -1.28 -0.55 -10.27
C LEU A 283 -1.85 -1.92 -10.69
N GLN A 284 -2.56 -2.00 -11.84
CA GLN A 284 -3.10 -3.27 -12.35
C GLN A 284 -1.99 -4.24 -12.78
N ILE A 285 -0.90 -3.75 -13.38
CA ILE A 285 0.27 -4.57 -13.74
C ILE A 285 0.93 -5.13 -12.46
N ILE A 286 1.13 -4.30 -11.44
CA ILE A 286 1.68 -4.73 -10.14
C ILE A 286 0.77 -5.75 -9.47
N ARG A 287 -0.55 -5.56 -9.53
CA ARG A 287 -1.55 -6.49 -9.01
C ARG A 287 -1.41 -7.86 -9.69
N LYS A 288 -1.33 -7.89 -11.02
CA LYS A 288 -1.12 -9.12 -11.79
C LYS A 288 0.21 -9.80 -11.42
N TRP A 289 1.27 -9.03 -11.27
CA TRP A 289 2.57 -9.55 -10.84
C TRP A 289 2.50 -10.19 -9.44
N THR A 290 1.85 -9.52 -8.49
CA THR A 290 1.71 -10.03 -7.11
C THR A 290 0.90 -11.32 -7.05
N LYS A 291 -0.21 -11.39 -7.78
CA LYS A 291 -1.01 -12.62 -7.90
C LYS A 291 -0.20 -13.76 -8.51
N THR A 292 0.59 -13.47 -9.54
CA THR A 292 1.49 -14.45 -10.16
C THR A 292 2.55 -14.93 -9.15
N ASN A 293 3.05 -14.03 -8.30
CA ASN A 293 4.00 -14.38 -7.25
C ASN A 293 3.41 -15.37 -6.24
N HIS A 294 2.19 -15.13 -5.74
CA HIS A 294 1.45 -16.07 -4.90
C HIS A 294 1.26 -17.42 -5.60
N ASN A 295 0.74 -17.41 -6.82
CA ASN A 295 0.50 -18.62 -7.60
C ASN A 295 1.78 -19.46 -7.77
N SER A 296 2.92 -18.83 -8.02
CA SER A 296 4.20 -19.51 -8.20
C SER A 296 4.63 -20.24 -6.91
N ILE A 297 4.46 -19.62 -5.74
CA ILE A 297 4.78 -20.21 -4.45
C ILE A 297 3.83 -21.38 -4.15
N HIS A 298 2.52 -21.17 -4.35
CA HIS A 298 1.50 -22.19 -4.14
C HIS A 298 1.73 -23.41 -5.03
N GLN A 299 1.95 -23.19 -6.33
CA GLN A 299 2.18 -24.27 -7.27
C GLN A 299 3.42 -25.09 -6.92
N ALA A 300 4.56 -24.43 -6.66
CA ALA A 300 5.78 -25.14 -6.28
C ALA A 300 5.65 -25.91 -4.95
N THR A 301 4.92 -25.36 -3.98
CA THR A 301 4.66 -26.06 -2.70
C THR A 301 3.79 -27.31 -2.92
N MET A 302 2.73 -27.19 -3.72
CA MET A 302 1.85 -28.31 -4.04
C MET A 302 2.58 -29.43 -4.77
N GLU A 303 3.42 -29.09 -5.76
CA GLU A 303 4.25 -30.06 -6.48
C GLU A 303 5.19 -30.80 -5.51
N ALA A 304 5.85 -30.06 -4.60
CA ALA A 304 6.76 -30.63 -3.63
C ALA A 304 6.04 -31.48 -2.54
N ALA A 305 4.79 -31.17 -2.22
CA ALA A 305 3.95 -31.89 -1.29
C ALA A 305 3.16 -33.04 -1.95
N HIS A 306 3.21 -33.20 -3.27
CA HIS A 306 2.35 -34.09 -4.04
C HIS A 306 0.86 -33.87 -3.76
N ALA A 307 0.44 -32.61 -3.52
CA ALA A 307 -0.92 -32.23 -3.23
C ALA A 307 -1.64 -31.70 -4.48
N SER A 308 -2.94 -31.98 -4.56
CA SER A 308 -3.80 -31.47 -5.63
C SER A 308 -4.51 -30.19 -5.17
N ALA A 309 -4.63 -29.21 -6.07
CA ALA A 309 -5.41 -28.01 -5.79
C ALA A 309 -6.90 -28.28 -5.90
N GLY A 310 -7.65 -27.88 -4.90
CA GLY A 310 -9.06 -27.60 -4.97
C GLY A 310 -9.32 -26.14 -5.35
N GLU A 311 -10.19 -25.51 -4.59
CA GLU A 311 -10.52 -24.08 -4.76
C GLU A 311 -9.33 -23.17 -4.42
N ARG A 312 -9.22 -22.06 -5.16
CA ARG A 312 -8.22 -21.03 -4.90
C ARG A 312 -8.83 -19.66 -5.12
N PHE A 313 -8.63 -18.75 -4.15
CA PHE A 313 -9.00 -17.34 -4.27
C PHE A 313 -8.02 -16.44 -3.54
N TRP A 314 -8.10 -15.13 -3.77
CA TRP A 314 -7.20 -14.16 -3.21
C TRP A 314 -7.86 -12.80 -3.06
N ASN A 315 -7.30 -11.96 -2.18
CA ASN A 315 -7.69 -10.56 -2.02
C ASN A 315 -6.50 -9.71 -1.59
N GLU A 316 -6.48 -8.51 -2.05
CA GLU A 316 -5.55 -7.45 -1.64
C GLU A 316 -6.17 -6.55 -0.57
N HIS A 317 -5.33 -5.93 0.29
CA HIS A 317 -5.75 -5.03 1.36
C HIS A 317 -4.93 -3.73 1.49
N ASN A 318 -3.95 -3.53 0.60
CA ASN A 318 -3.23 -2.27 0.40
C ASN A 318 -3.32 -1.89 -1.07
N PHE A 319 -4.48 -1.39 -1.49
CA PHE A 319 -4.71 -1.16 -2.91
C PHE A 319 -5.71 -0.01 -3.15
N VAL A 320 -5.89 0.33 -4.42
CA VAL A 320 -6.90 1.30 -4.88
C VAL A 320 -7.94 0.57 -5.69
N PHE A 321 -9.20 0.71 -5.30
CA PHE A 321 -10.35 0.15 -6.00
C PHE A 321 -11.16 1.28 -6.62
N ARG A 322 -11.98 0.98 -7.64
CA ARG A 322 -12.73 2.00 -8.35
C ARG A 322 -14.22 1.67 -8.40
N ARG A 323 -15.05 2.68 -8.06
CA ARG A 323 -16.50 2.66 -8.27
C ARG A 323 -16.89 3.95 -8.99
N GLY A 324 -17.07 3.89 -10.32
CA GLY A 324 -17.34 5.07 -11.14
C GLY A 324 -16.17 6.07 -11.14
N ASP A 325 -16.42 7.28 -10.67
CA ASP A 325 -15.44 8.36 -10.49
C ASP A 325 -14.80 8.38 -9.10
N ILE A 326 -15.19 7.46 -8.21
CA ILE A 326 -14.66 7.33 -6.85
C ILE A 326 -13.54 6.28 -6.83
N TYR A 327 -12.40 6.68 -6.28
CA TYR A 327 -11.25 5.84 -6.02
C TYR A 327 -11.17 5.55 -4.51
N LEU A 328 -11.32 4.29 -4.16
CA LEU A 328 -11.31 3.79 -2.78
C LEU A 328 -9.91 3.31 -2.43
N HIS A 329 -9.26 4.00 -1.52
CA HIS A 329 -7.89 3.69 -1.08
C HIS A 329 -7.97 2.92 0.23
N GLY A 330 -7.63 1.62 0.20
CA GLY A 330 -7.51 0.80 1.40
C GLY A 330 -6.06 0.66 1.84
N LYS A 331 -5.80 0.87 3.13
CA LYS A 331 -4.52 0.54 3.77
C LYS A 331 -4.77 -0.37 4.96
N GLY A 332 -4.44 -1.65 4.80
CA GLY A 332 -4.84 -2.65 5.76
C GLY A 332 -6.36 -2.75 5.86
N ALA A 333 -7.06 -2.73 4.74
CA ALA A 333 -8.50 -2.87 4.66
C ALA A 333 -8.87 -3.73 3.46
N THR A 334 -9.70 -4.74 3.69
CA THR A 334 -10.07 -5.77 2.73
C THR A 334 -11.37 -5.37 2.01
N PRO A 335 -11.43 -5.40 0.67
CA PRO A 335 -12.67 -5.13 -0.04
C PRO A 335 -13.74 -6.19 0.29
N GLY A 336 -14.96 -5.76 0.54
CA GLY A 336 -16.05 -6.60 1.02
C GLY A 336 -17.26 -6.67 0.08
N TRP A 337 -17.11 -6.37 -1.21
CA TRP A 337 -18.19 -6.50 -2.19
C TRP A 337 -17.82 -7.45 -3.32
N ALA A 338 -18.78 -8.19 -3.82
CA ALA A 338 -18.58 -9.05 -4.97
C ALA A 338 -18.17 -8.23 -6.20
N GLY A 339 -17.19 -8.73 -6.96
CA GLY A 339 -16.72 -8.07 -8.17
C GLY A 339 -15.88 -6.80 -7.92
N PHE A 340 -15.26 -6.65 -6.76
CA PHE A 340 -14.31 -5.54 -6.50
C PHE A 340 -13.12 -5.54 -7.48
N ALA A 341 -12.84 -6.67 -8.09
CA ALA A 341 -11.92 -6.85 -9.20
C ALA A 341 -12.45 -7.95 -10.14
N ALA A 342 -12.03 -7.91 -11.41
CA ALA A 342 -12.49 -8.85 -12.43
C ALA A 342 -12.18 -10.32 -12.10
N ASP A 343 -11.18 -10.58 -11.28
CA ASP A 343 -10.72 -11.90 -10.83
C ASP A 343 -10.91 -12.11 -9.32
N ALA A 344 -11.77 -11.32 -8.69
CA ALA A 344 -12.22 -11.55 -7.32
C ALA A 344 -13.02 -12.85 -7.21
N ASP A 345 -13.10 -13.39 -6.00
CA ASP A 345 -13.94 -14.55 -5.73
C ASP A 345 -15.41 -14.28 -6.12
N PRO A 346 -16.05 -15.17 -6.92
CA PRO A 346 -17.43 -14.94 -7.37
C PRO A 346 -18.45 -14.83 -6.23
N GLU A 347 -18.18 -15.48 -5.09
CA GLU A 347 -19.02 -15.41 -3.89
C GLU A 347 -18.69 -14.22 -2.98
N GLY A 348 -17.72 -13.39 -3.35
CA GLY A 348 -17.26 -12.25 -2.57
C GLY A 348 -16.50 -12.63 -1.30
N ARG A 349 -15.93 -13.84 -1.25
CA ARG A 349 -15.14 -14.28 -0.10
C ARG A 349 -13.77 -13.62 -0.09
N THR A 350 -13.30 -13.30 1.11
CA THR A 350 -11.98 -12.74 1.38
C THR A 350 -11.36 -13.40 2.61
N ILE A 351 -10.07 -13.20 2.80
CA ILE A 351 -9.23 -13.85 3.80
C ILE A 351 -8.78 -12.80 4.80
N ILE A 352 -8.98 -13.03 6.10
CA ILE A 352 -8.55 -12.14 7.18
C ILE A 352 -7.71 -12.95 8.17
N PRO A 353 -6.37 -12.84 8.15
CA PRO A 353 -5.49 -13.47 9.13
C PRO A 353 -5.49 -12.67 10.42
N LEU A 354 -5.43 -13.33 11.56
CA LEU A 354 -5.39 -12.66 12.86
C LEU A 354 -3.96 -12.60 13.41
N ASN A 355 -3.37 -13.76 13.70
CA ASN A 355 -1.95 -13.91 14.02
C ASN A 355 -1.51 -15.37 13.79
N MET A 356 -0.25 -15.71 14.07
CA MET A 356 0.30 -17.04 13.75
C MET A 356 -0.28 -18.18 14.60
N ALA A 357 -0.92 -17.89 15.73
CA ALA A 357 -1.50 -18.89 16.64
C ALA A 357 -3.03 -18.98 16.56
N GLU A 358 -3.65 -18.03 15.88
CA GLU A 358 -5.11 -17.95 15.78
C GLU A 358 -5.61 -18.38 14.39
N PRO A 359 -6.89 -18.80 14.28
CA PRO A 359 -7.46 -19.15 13.00
C PRO A 359 -7.44 -17.98 12.00
N VAL A 360 -7.29 -18.30 10.73
CA VAL A 360 -7.54 -17.36 9.64
C VAL A 360 -9.04 -17.38 9.32
N LEU A 361 -9.66 -16.20 9.24
CA LEU A 361 -11.08 -16.09 8.90
C LEU A 361 -11.26 -16.09 7.38
N ILE A 362 -12.25 -16.83 6.92
CA ILE A 362 -12.81 -16.69 5.59
C ILE A 362 -14.14 -15.97 5.77
N VAL A 363 -14.27 -14.81 5.15
CA VAL A 363 -15.46 -13.96 5.31
C VAL A 363 -16.10 -13.66 3.96
N ARG A 364 -17.41 -13.41 3.98
CA ARG A 364 -18.14 -12.79 2.88
C ARG A 364 -18.47 -11.35 3.29
N GLY A 365 -17.91 -10.38 2.58
CA GLY A 365 -18.13 -8.98 2.89
C GLY A 365 -19.58 -8.53 2.72
N ALA A 366 -20.03 -7.64 3.58
CA ALA A 366 -21.39 -7.12 3.59
C ALA A 366 -21.62 -5.91 2.66
N ASP A 367 -20.59 -5.38 2.03
CA ASP A 367 -20.61 -4.11 1.28
C ASP A 367 -21.22 -2.95 2.09
N ALA A 368 -20.91 -2.90 3.38
CA ALA A 368 -21.50 -1.96 4.33
C ALA A 368 -21.16 -0.50 3.98
N PRO A 369 -22.14 0.40 3.80
CA PRO A 369 -21.88 1.80 3.40
C PRO A 369 -21.04 2.58 4.42
N HIS A 370 -21.24 2.34 5.73
CA HIS A 370 -20.48 2.98 6.81
C HIS A 370 -19.03 2.49 6.88
N ALA A 371 -18.70 1.42 6.17
CA ALA A 371 -17.33 0.91 6.00
C ALA A 371 -16.79 1.15 4.58
N LEU A 372 -17.51 1.93 3.75
CA LEU A 372 -17.22 2.10 2.30
C LEU A 372 -17.10 0.77 1.56
N GLY A 373 -17.74 -0.27 2.05
CA GLY A 373 -17.69 -1.62 1.51
C GLY A 373 -16.45 -2.42 1.89
N PHE A 374 -15.74 -2.08 2.96
CA PHE A 374 -14.54 -2.78 3.41
C PHE A 374 -14.74 -3.50 4.74
N SER A 375 -13.85 -4.47 4.98
CA SER A 375 -13.65 -5.17 6.24
C SER A 375 -12.21 -4.98 6.73
N PRO A 376 -11.86 -5.31 7.98
CA PRO A 376 -10.46 -5.29 8.42
C PRO A 376 -9.61 -6.27 7.60
N HIS A 377 -8.31 -6.03 7.52
CA HIS A 377 -7.40 -6.94 6.84
C HIS A 377 -6.76 -7.99 7.75
N GLY A 378 -6.87 -7.80 9.06
CA GLY A 378 -6.23 -8.62 10.07
C GLY A 378 -6.64 -8.21 11.48
N ALA A 379 -5.85 -8.58 12.49
CA ALA A 379 -6.14 -8.19 13.86
C ALA A 379 -5.76 -6.73 14.20
N GLY A 380 -4.79 -6.16 13.49
CA GLY A 380 -4.19 -4.89 13.88
C GLY A 380 -3.26 -5.03 15.10
N ARG A 381 -2.54 -3.98 15.43
CA ARG A 381 -1.60 -3.96 16.56
C ARG A 381 -2.11 -3.08 17.68
N ASN A 382 -1.91 -3.55 18.93
CA ASN A 382 -2.16 -2.71 20.09
C ASN A 382 -1.04 -1.71 20.33
N TRP A 383 0.21 -2.10 20.00
CA TRP A 383 1.40 -1.29 20.26
C TRP A 383 2.33 -1.26 19.06
N SER A 384 3.18 -0.22 19.02
CA SER A 384 4.31 -0.21 18.08
C SER A 384 5.24 -1.40 18.37
N ARG A 385 5.99 -1.84 17.34
CA ARG A 385 6.98 -2.92 17.52
C ARG A 385 7.94 -2.65 18.68
N THR A 386 8.40 -1.42 18.82
CA THR A 386 9.32 -1.03 19.90
C THR A 386 8.67 -1.12 21.28
N GLU A 387 7.41 -0.71 21.40
CA GLU A 387 6.69 -0.78 22.67
C GLU A 387 6.35 -2.22 23.05
N HIS A 388 5.95 -3.04 22.09
CA HIS A 388 5.73 -4.46 22.31
C HIS A 388 6.99 -5.14 22.84
N MET A 389 8.15 -4.87 22.24
CA MET A 389 9.45 -5.40 22.72
C MET A 389 9.78 -4.99 24.16
N ARG A 390 9.37 -3.79 24.59
CA ARG A 390 9.54 -3.38 25.99
C ARG A 390 8.60 -4.14 26.94
N ARG A 391 7.38 -4.42 26.49
CA ARG A 391 6.34 -5.13 27.27
C ARG A 391 6.65 -6.62 27.45
N LEU A 392 7.44 -7.24 26.57
CA LEU A 392 7.94 -8.59 26.77
C LEU A 392 8.84 -8.71 28.02
N GLY A 393 9.44 -7.62 28.46
CA GLY A 393 10.21 -7.55 29.71
C GLY A 393 11.45 -8.45 29.68
N ALA A 394 11.57 -9.35 30.66
CA ALA A 394 12.70 -10.26 30.79
C ALA A 394 12.58 -11.55 29.96
N LYS A 395 11.41 -11.83 29.36
CA LYS A 395 11.23 -13.02 28.51
C LYS A 395 12.06 -12.91 27.23
N THR A 396 12.74 -13.98 26.87
CA THR A 396 13.34 -14.09 25.55
C THR A 396 12.27 -14.27 24.47
N ALA A 397 12.58 -13.90 23.23
CA ALA A 397 11.67 -14.12 22.11
C ALA A 397 11.29 -15.60 21.94
N GLN A 398 12.21 -16.52 22.24
CA GLN A 398 11.97 -17.97 22.15
C GLN A 398 11.03 -18.48 23.26
N GLU A 399 11.18 -18.01 24.49
CA GLU A 399 10.27 -18.36 25.59
C GLU A 399 8.85 -17.84 25.31
N ALA A 400 8.73 -16.59 24.88
CA ALA A 400 7.45 -16.03 24.52
C ALA A 400 6.78 -16.78 23.35
N LEU A 401 7.55 -17.17 22.33
CA LEU A 401 7.03 -17.99 21.22
C LEU A 401 6.46 -19.31 21.72
N ILE A 402 7.18 -20.04 22.56
CA ILE A 402 6.74 -21.34 23.10
C ILE A 402 5.45 -21.19 23.90
N ASP A 403 5.39 -20.16 24.74
CA ASP A 403 4.19 -19.90 25.57
C ASP A 403 2.97 -19.54 24.74
N GLU A 404 3.15 -18.74 23.68
CA GLU A 404 2.05 -18.17 22.88
C GLU A 404 1.60 -19.07 21.73
N THR A 405 2.41 -20.07 21.34
CA THR A 405 2.14 -20.94 20.17
C THR A 405 2.19 -22.43 20.50
N ALA A 406 1.89 -22.79 21.75
CA ALA A 406 1.97 -24.16 22.22
C ALA A 406 1.17 -25.14 21.34
N GLY A 407 1.81 -26.19 20.88
CA GLY A 407 1.19 -27.22 20.02
C GLY A 407 1.18 -26.90 18.52
N LEU A 408 1.72 -25.74 18.09
CA LEU A 408 1.81 -25.34 16.69
C LEU A 408 3.25 -25.45 16.15
N ASP A 409 3.38 -25.73 14.86
CA ASP A 409 4.67 -25.75 14.16
C ASP A 409 4.99 -24.38 13.56
N ILE A 410 5.59 -23.51 14.37
CA ILE A 410 5.97 -22.17 13.94
C ILE A 410 7.44 -22.11 13.56
N ARG A 411 7.72 -21.72 12.33
CA ARG A 411 9.06 -21.70 11.73
C ARG A 411 9.46 -20.28 11.32
N PHE A 412 10.73 -19.95 11.53
CA PHE A 412 11.30 -18.69 11.08
C PHE A 412 12.42 -18.95 10.07
N HIS A 413 12.26 -18.43 8.85
CA HIS A 413 13.20 -18.64 7.74
C HIS A 413 14.63 -18.18 8.08
N ALA A 414 14.78 -17.08 8.83
CA ALA A 414 16.07 -16.59 9.30
C ALA A 414 16.67 -17.41 10.45
N GLY A 415 15.97 -18.42 10.95
CA GLY A 415 16.38 -19.22 12.12
C GLY A 415 16.34 -18.46 13.45
N LYS A 416 15.83 -17.21 13.47
CA LYS A 416 15.72 -16.37 14.66
C LYS A 416 14.31 -15.77 14.74
N VAL A 417 13.70 -15.90 15.91
CA VAL A 417 12.36 -15.39 16.20
C VAL A 417 12.33 -13.86 16.08
N ASP A 418 11.39 -13.32 15.31
CA ASP A 418 11.04 -11.90 15.36
C ASP A 418 9.96 -11.70 16.43
N ALA A 419 10.37 -11.30 17.61
CA ALA A 419 9.45 -11.09 18.73
C ALA A 419 8.41 -9.99 18.47
N SER A 420 8.64 -9.10 17.50
CA SER A 420 7.67 -8.07 17.14
C SER A 420 6.47 -8.62 16.37
N GLU A 421 6.51 -9.87 15.92
CA GLU A 421 5.41 -10.54 15.19
C GLU A 421 4.72 -11.65 16.01
N LEU A 422 5.03 -11.77 17.31
CA LEU A 422 4.37 -12.73 18.21
C LEU A 422 2.87 -12.39 18.37
N PRO A 423 2.02 -13.38 18.70
CA PRO A 423 0.58 -13.19 18.88
C PRO A 423 0.22 -12.03 19.81
N SER A 424 0.92 -11.88 20.93
CA SER A 424 0.73 -10.79 21.90
C SER A 424 0.97 -9.37 21.35
N SER A 425 1.56 -9.23 20.16
CA SER A 425 1.74 -7.92 19.50
C SER A 425 0.46 -7.42 18.80
N TYR A 426 -0.53 -8.28 18.64
CA TYR A 426 -1.76 -8.02 17.91
C TYR A 426 -2.95 -7.88 18.87
N LYS A 427 -4.04 -7.29 18.39
CA LYS A 427 -5.31 -7.25 19.13
C LYS A 427 -5.84 -8.68 19.31
N PRO A 428 -6.62 -8.95 20.39
CA PRO A 428 -7.22 -10.26 20.61
C PRO A 428 -8.09 -10.67 19.43
N ALA A 429 -7.80 -11.83 18.85
CA ALA A 429 -8.48 -12.36 17.66
C ALA A 429 -10.00 -12.41 17.82
N LYS A 430 -10.47 -12.89 18.98
CA LYS A 430 -11.89 -12.97 19.30
C LYS A 430 -12.56 -11.59 19.29
N ALA A 431 -11.92 -10.56 19.86
CA ALA A 431 -12.47 -9.20 19.88
C ALA A 431 -12.60 -8.60 18.49
N VAL A 432 -11.63 -8.88 17.60
CA VAL A 432 -11.71 -8.43 16.21
C VAL A 432 -12.85 -9.13 15.45
N ALA A 433 -12.98 -10.46 15.61
CA ALA A 433 -14.08 -11.22 15.00
C ALA A 433 -15.46 -10.75 15.48
N GLU A 434 -15.63 -10.54 16.78
CA GLU A 434 -16.87 -9.99 17.36
C GLU A 434 -17.21 -8.59 16.81
N GLN A 435 -16.22 -7.74 16.57
CA GLN A 435 -16.45 -6.41 16.00
C GLN A 435 -16.78 -6.47 14.50
N ILE A 436 -16.21 -7.42 13.74
CA ILE A 436 -16.60 -7.65 12.34
C ILE A 436 -18.12 -7.91 12.25
N GLU A 437 -18.64 -8.77 13.14
CA GLU A 437 -20.06 -9.08 13.18
C GLU A 437 -20.90 -7.93 13.77
N ALA A 438 -20.46 -7.31 14.87
CA ALA A 438 -21.19 -6.23 15.55
C ALA A 438 -21.39 -4.98 14.69
N PHE A 439 -20.47 -4.71 13.78
CA PHE A 439 -20.55 -3.62 12.79
C PHE A 439 -21.05 -4.06 11.43
N ASP A 440 -21.57 -5.28 11.27
CA ASP A 440 -22.06 -5.83 10.00
C ASP A 440 -21.06 -5.64 8.83
N LEU A 441 -19.77 -5.83 9.08
CA LEU A 441 -18.73 -5.63 8.07
C LEU A 441 -18.61 -6.82 7.12
N ALA A 442 -18.79 -8.02 7.66
CA ALA A 442 -18.74 -9.27 6.92
C ALA A 442 -19.39 -10.42 7.71
N GLU A 443 -19.85 -11.43 7.00
CA GLU A 443 -20.24 -12.74 7.53
C GLU A 443 -19.00 -13.65 7.61
N ILE A 444 -18.71 -14.24 8.77
CA ILE A 444 -17.65 -15.26 8.87
C ILE A 444 -18.20 -16.59 8.37
N VAL A 445 -17.72 -17.06 7.23
CA VAL A 445 -18.23 -18.26 6.56
C VAL A 445 -17.40 -19.53 6.82
N ASP A 446 -16.14 -19.35 7.26
CA ASP A 446 -15.27 -20.43 7.71
C ASP A 446 -14.13 -19.91 8.59
N TRP A 447 -13.52 -20.82 9.35
CA TRP A 447 -12.32 -20.62 10.16
C TRP A 447 -11.29 -21.65 9.75
N ILE A 448 -10.06 -21.25 9.46
CA ILE A 448 -8.96 -22.16 9.15
C ILE A 448 -8.08 -22.26 10.40
N ASP A 449 -8.25 -23.33 11.16
CA ASP A 449 -7.48 -23.57 12.37
C ASP A 449 -6.00 -23.80 12.05
N PRO A 450 -5.07 -23.21 12.83
CA PRO A 450 -3.64 -23.31 12.54
C PRO A 450 -3.11 -24.73 12.78
N HIS A 451 -2.32 -25.25 11.85
CA HIS A 451 -1.38 -26.34 12.05
C HIS A 451 0.02 -25.77 12.24
N GLY A 452 0.40 -24.81 11.41
CA GLY A 452 1.69 -24.14 11.49
C GLY A 452 1.85 -22.97 10.54
N CYS A 453 2.93 -22.23 10.76
CA CYS A 453 3.22 -21.00 10.03
C CYS A 453 4.72 -20.84 9.79
N ILE A 454 5.08 -20.34 8.61
CA ILE A 454 6.47 -19.97 8.27
C ILE A 454 6.51 -18.45 8.11
N MET A 455 7.36 -17.79 8.87
CA MET A 455 7.60 -16.35 8.84
C MET A 455 9.04 -16.00 8.48
N ALA A 456 9.31 -14.75 8.18
CA ALA A 456 10.65 -14.26 7.88
C ALA A 456 11.63 -14.48 9.05
N GLY A 457 11.22 -14.10 10.25
CA GLY A 457 12.07 -14.01 11.42
C GLY A 457 12.91 -12.72 11.43
N GLU A 458 13.77 -12.60 12.45
CA GLU A 458 14.67 -11.45 12.57
C GLU A 458 15.78 -11.53 11.49
N MET A 459 15.52 -10.84 10.38
CA MET A 459 16.46 -10.81 9.25
C MET A 459 17.71 -9.98 9.59
N PRO A 460 18.91 -10.41 9.14
CA PRO A 460 20.11 -9.62 9.31
C PRO A 460 19.94 -8.21 8.75
N ARG A 461 20.21 -7.18 9.56
CA ARG A 461 20.19 -5.81 9.08
C ARG A 461 21.25 -5.67 7.99
N PHE A 462 20.83 -5.26 6.77
CA PHE A 462 21.78 -4.86 5.74
C PHE A 462 22.53 -3.62 6.25
N THR A 463 23.71 -3.81 6.81
CA THR A 463 24.66 -2.72 7.02
C THR A 463 25.04 -2.21 5.63
N ARG A 464 24.57 -1.01 5.25
CA ARG A 464 25.11 -0.31 4.08
C ARG A 464 26.61 -0.25 4.30
N ARG A 465 27.40 -0.91 3.42
CA ARG A 465 28.85 -0.71 3.40
C ARG A 465 29.09 0.81 3.41
N PRO A 466 29.90 1.33 4.35
CA PRO A 466 30.26 2.74 4.30
C PRO A 466 30.80 3.02 2.90
N LYS A 467 30.29 4.06 2.26
CA LYS A 467 30.87 4.54 0.99
C LYS A 467 32.34 4.85 1.30
N GLY A 468 33.25 4.04 0.79
CA GLY A 468 34.67 4.30 0.90
C GLY A 468 34.92 5.75 0.42
N ARG A 469 35.53 6.55 1.27
CA ARG A 469 36.11 7.83 0.87
C ARG A 469 37.10 7.53 -0.26
N ARG A 470 36.80 8.01 -1.47
CA ARG A 470 37.80 8.20 -2.52
C ARG A 470 38.41 9.56 -2.35
#